data_e4109ef3ce13f21c1f18803d56d2764b
#
_entry.id   e4109ef3ce13f21c1f18803d56d2764b
#
_cell.length_a   1.000
_cell.length_b   1.000
_cell.length_c   1.000
_cell.angle_alpha   90.00
_cell.angle_beta   90.00
_cell.angle_gamma   90.00
#
_symmetry.space_group_name_H-M   'P 1'
#
loop_
_entity.id
_entity.type
_entity.pdbx_description
1 polymer ?
#
loop_
_entity_poly.entity_id
_entity_poly.type
_entity_poly.pdbx_seq_one_letter_code
_entity_poly.pdbx_strand_id
1 'polypeptide(L)'
;MVRPAVPPDIGTVVELRALMFEAMGTPSEQLHDPTWRSDAARWLQLRLDDPRVCVAVGVVGEAVVSCAMGQVLPLMPSPQRPGDVGGLLTNVVTFPGHRRIGFSEACVEAVLGWFRESTDVEVVTLNATAEGAPTYERLGFTPSEFPEMRVRLTRD
;
A
#
# COMPACT_ATOMS: atom_id res chain seq x y z
N MET A 1 -0.07 -7.08 16.52
CA MET A 1 -1.43 -6.56 16.38
C MET A 1 -1.50 -5.67 15.16
N VAL A 2 -2.60 -5.71 14.43
CA VAL A 2 -2.85 -4.84 13.27
C VAL A 2 -4.07 -3.96 13.57
N ARG A 3 -3.98 -2.68 13.25
CA ARG A 3 -5.07 -1.71 13.42
C ARG A 3 -5.05 -0.66 12.31
N PRO A 4 -6.12 0.11 12.13
CA PRO A 4 -6.07 1.29 11.27
C PRO A 4 -5.05 2.31 11.76
N ALA A 5 -4.41 3.00 10.83
CA ALA A 5 -3.49 4.09 11.15
C ALA A 5 -4.24 5.29 11.73
N VAL A 6 -3.61 5.97 12.65
CA VAL A 6 -4.08 7.23 13.24
C VAL A 6 -3.05 8.34 12.95
N PRO A 7 -3.42 9.63 13.09
CA PRO A 7 -2.52 10.73 12.74
C PRO A 7 -1.10 10.64 13.30
N PRO A 8 -0.87 10.21 14.56
CA PRO A 8 0.50 10.05 15.07
C PRO A 8 1.36 9.02 14.33
N ASP A 9 0.76 8.11 13.56
CA ASP A 9 1.48 7.07 12.81
C ASP A 9 2.05 7.58 11.48
N ILE A 10 1.59 8.73 10.99
CA ILE A 10 1.89 9.23 9.63
C ILE A 10 3.40 9.29 9.37
N GLY A 11 4.16 9.84 10.31
CA GLY A 11 5.61 9.94 10.16
C GLY A 11 6.27 8.58 9.94
N THR A 12 5.87 7.57 10.70
CA THR A 12 6.41 6.21 10.56
C THR A 12 5.95 5.55 9.26
N VAL A 13 4.73 5.78 8.82
CA VAL A 13 4.23 5.27 7.52
C VAL A 13 5.05 5.87 6.37
N VAL A 14 5.41 7.15 6.43
CA VAL A 14 6.28 7.79 5.43
C VAL A 14 7.69 7.19 5.46
N GLU A 15 8.25 6.91 6.64
CA GLU A 15 9.54 6.23 6.76
C GLU A 15 9.50 4.81 6.16
N LEU A 16 8.45 4.06 6.43
CA LEU A 16 8.24 2.74 5.81
C LEU A 16 8.18 2.85 4.28
N ARG A 17 7.47 3.86 3.77
CA ARG A 17 7.39 4.12 2.33
C ARG A 17 8.77 4.40 1.73
N ALA A 18 9.58 5.23 2.38
CA ALA A 18 10.96 5.49 1.96
C ALA A 18 11.79 4.21 1.91
N LEU A 19 11.67 3.37 2.93
CA LEU A 19 12.34 2.07 3.00
C LEU A 19 11.94 1.15 1.84
N MET A 20 10.67 1.15 1.47
CA MET A 20 10.17 0.40 0.32
C MET A 20 10.86 0.85 -0.98
N PHE A 21 10.95 2.15 -1.21
CA PHE A 21 11.62 2.70 -2.40
C PHE A 21 13.13 2.46 -2.37
N GLU A 22 13.77 2.51 -1.20
CA GLU A 22 15.17 2.15 -1.05
C GLU A 22 15.42 0.72 -1.52
N ALA A 23 14.59 -0.22 -1.09
CA ALA A 23 14.67 -1.61 -1.52
C ALA A 23 14.42 -1.79 -3.03
N MET A 24 13.69 -0.87 -3.65
CA MET A 24 13.44 -0.85 -5.09
C MET A 24 14.54 -0.13 -5.89
N GLY A 25 15.59 0.35 -5.24
CA GLY A 25 16.75 0.97 -5.88
C GLY A 25 16.66 2.48 -6.10
N THR A 26 15.72 3.17 -5.45
CA THR A 26 15.64 4.64 -5.53
C THR A 26 16.89 5.28 -4.96
N PRO A 27 17.51 6.25 -5.68
CA PRO A 27 18.71 6.93 -5.20
C PRO A 27 18.53 7.64 -3.86
N SER A 28 19.56 7.60 -3.02
CA SER A 28 19.55 8.17 -1.67
C SER A 28 19.15 9.65 -1.64
N GLU A 29 19.60 10.45 -2.61
CA GLU A 29 19.24 11.86 -2.71
C GLU A 29 17.74 12.08 -2.83
N GLN A 30 17.08 11.24 -3.63
CA GLN A 30 15.62 11.30 -3.80
C GLN A 30 14.91 10.83 -2.53
N LEU A 31 15.42 9.80 -1.86
CA LEU A 31 14.82 9.28 -0.63
C LEU A 31 14.82 10.31 0.50
N HIS A 32 15.88 11.12 0.60
CA HIS A 32 16.07 12.12 1.63
C HIS A 32 15.51 13.50 1.28
N ASP A 33 15.00 13.69 0.05
CA ASP A 33 14.36 14.93 -0.33
C ASP A 33 13.11 15.16 0.56
N PRO A 34 13.08 16.26 1.32
CA PRO A 34 11.97 16.53 2.23
C PRO A 34 10.64 16.84 1.49
N THR A 35 10.70 17.21 0.22
CA THR A 35 9.52 17.62 -0.55
C THR A 35 8.52 16.49 -0.69
N TRP A 36 8.94 15.34 -1.25
CA TRP A 36 8.02 14.22 -1.41
C TRP A 36 7.58 13.63 -0.07
N ARG A 37 8.44 13.66 0.95
CA ARG A 37 8.09 13.18 2.30
C ARG A 37 7.00 14.04 2.93
N SER A 38 7.13 15.35 2.83
CA SER A 38 6.11 16.30 3.31
C SER A 38 4.80 16.13 2.55
N ASP A 39 4.89 15.97 1.22
CA ASP A 39 3.72 15.76 0.37
C ASP A 39 3.01 14.44 0.71
N ALA A 40 3.77 13.36 0.93
CA ALA A 40 3.22 12.07 1.34
C ALA A 40 2.53 12.15 2.70
N ALA A 41 3.15 12.82 3.68
CA ALA A 41 2.57 13.03 5.00
C ALA A 41 1.27 13.83 4.93
N ARG A 42 1.25 14.90 4.14
CA ARG A 42 0.07 15.70 3.91
C ARG A 42 -1.05 14.91 3.22
N TRP A 43 -0.68 14.12 2.23
CA TRP A 43 -1.63 13.24 1.54
C TRP A 43 -2.32 12.29 2.51
N LEU A 44 -1.55 11.65 3.39
CA LEU A 44 -2.07 10.76 4.42
C LEU A 44 -2.98 11.52 5.41
N GLN A 45 -2.52 12.69 5.88
CA GLN A 45 -3.28 13.49 6.83
C GLN A 45 -4.67 13.86 6.30
N LEU A 46 -4.78 14.16 5.00
CA LEU A 46 -6.03 14.51 4.36
C LEU A 46 -6.93 13.30 4.07
N ARG A 47 -6.40 12.07 4.14
CA ARG A 47 -7.11 10.87 3.67
C ARG A 47 -7.27 9.74 4.67
N LEU A 48 -6.73 9.85 5.88
CA LEU A 48 -6.95 8.79 6.88
C LEU A 48 -8.43 8.56 7.20
N ASP A 49 -9.26 9.60 7.09
CA ASP A 49 -10.70 9.53 7.32
C ASP A 49 -11.51 9.40 6.02
N ASP A 50 -10.85 9.31 4.87
CA ASP A 50 -11.55 9.13 3.59
C ASP A 50 -12.04 7.68 3.50
N PRO A 51 -13.35 7.44 3.26
CA PRO A 51 -13.88 6.07 3.14
C PRO A 51 -13.33 5.28 1.96
N ARG A 52 -12.61 5.93 1.04
CA ARG A 52 -11.96 5.28 -0.10
C ARG A 52 -10.51 4.90 0.15
N VAL A 53 -10.00 5.13 1.34
CA VAL A 53 -8.61 4.84 1.71
C VAL A 53 -8.58 4.07 3.02
N CYS A 54 -7.75 3.03 3.06
CA CYS A 54 -7.46 2.29 4.28
C CYS A 54 -5.94 2.18 4.45
N VAL A 55 -5.44 2.59 5.59
CA VAL A 55 -4.04 2.35 5.96
C VAL A 55 -4.04 1.46 7.18
N ALA A 56 -3.54 0.23 7.03
CA ALA A 56 -3.37 -0.71 8.13
C ALA A 56 -1.93 -0.68 8.62
N VAL A 57 -1.74 -0.66 9.92
CA VAL A 57 -0.40 -0.69 10.53
C VAL A 57 -0.26 -1.88 11.47
N GLY A 58 0.89 -2.54 11.38
CA GLY A 58 1.30 -3.57 12.33
C GLY A 58 2.08 -2.94 13.47
N VAL A 59 1.75 -3.32 14.70
CA VAL A 59 2.24 -2.66 15.92
C VAL A 59 2.84 -3.68 16.88
N VAL A 60 4.00 -3.35 17.43
CA VAL A 60 4.64 -4.06 18.55
C VAL A 60 4.75 -3.08 19.71
N GLY A 61 4.05 -3.36 20.81
CA GLY A 61 3.91 -2.37 21.88
C GLY A 61 3.23 -1.12 21.34
N GLU A 62 3.91 0.02 21.39
CA GLU A 62 3.44 1.29 20.84
C GLU A 62 4.07 1.62 19.49
N ALA A 63 4.99 0.80 19.01
CA ALA A 63 5.75 1.07 17.80
C ALA A 63 5.08 0.48 16.56
N VAL A 64 4.86 1.31 15.56
CA VAL A 64 4.46 0.87 14.22
C VAL A 64 5.68 0.26 13.52
N VAL A 65 5.56 -0.98 13.05
CA VAL A 65 6.66 -1.72 12.42
C VAL A 65 6.37 -2.17 10.99
N SER A 66 5.11 -2.09 10.58
CA SER A 66 4.67 -2.54 9.25
C SER A 66 3.45 -1.74 8.81
N CYS A 67 3.19 -1.68 7.50
CA CYS A 67 1.97 -1.10 6.97
C CYS A 67 1.57 -1.73 5.64
N ALA A 68 0.31 -1.50 5.28
CA ALA A 68 -0.24 -1.73 3.95
C ALA A 68 -1.32 -0.68 3.69
N MET A 69 -1.52 -0.29 2.44
CA MET A 69 -2.52 0.71 2.09
C MET A 69 -3.41 0.21 0.95
N GLY A 70 -4.71 0.43 1.10
CA GLY A 70 -5.72 0.19 0.07
C GLY A 70 -6.39 1.48 -0.37
N GLN A 71 -6.66 1.58 -1.66
CA GLN A 71 -7.39 2.70 -2.25
C GLN A 71 -8.49 2.19 -3.17
N VAL A 72 -9.65 2.83 -3.10
CA VAL A 72 -10.73 2.63 -4.07
C VAL A 72 -10.53 3.63 -5.20
N LEU A 73 -10.44 3.13 -6.43
CA LEU A 73 -10.22 3.96 -7.62
C LEU A 73 -11.46 3.89 -8.52
N PRO A 74 -11.89 5.03 -9.08
CA PRO A 74 -12.94 5.03 -10.11
C PRO A 74 -12.39 4.41 -11.39
N LEU A 75 -13.08 3.42 -11.92
CA LEU A 75 -12.71 2.70 -13.14
C LEU A 75 -13.96 2.42 -13.96
N MET A 76 -13.82 2.48 -15.30
CA MET A 76 -14.92 2.10 -16.20
C MET A 76 -15.26 0.62 -16.03
N PRO A 77 -16.52 0.23 -15.92
CA PRO A 77 -16.92 -1.18 -15.82
C PRO A 77 -16.41 -2.04 -16.96
N SER A 78 -16.08 -3.29 -16.67
CA SER A 78 -15.65 -4.28 -17.64
C SER A 78 -16.32 -5.64 -17.37
N PRO A 79 -16.27 -6.59 -18.32
CA PRO A 79 -16.89 -7.91 -18.10
C PRO A 79 -16.30 -8.66 -16.89
N GLN A 80 -15.00 -8.52 -16.65
CA GLN A 80 -14.34 -9.18 -15.52
C GLN A 80 -14.46 -8.41 -14.21
N ARG A 81 -14.85 -7.14 -14.29
CA ARG A 81 -15.00 -6.26 -13.14
C ARG A 81 -16.24 -5.37 -13.36
N PRO A 82 -17.44 -5.89 -13.06
CA PRO A 82 -18.65 -5.07 -13.07
C PRO A 82 -18.56 -3.99 -11.98
N GLY A 83 -19.36 -2.95 -12.13
CA GLY A 83 -19.26 -1.78 -11.24
C GLY A 83 -18.18 -0.80 -11.70
N ASP A 84 -18.10 0.33 -11.04
CA ASP A 84 -17.30 1.48 -11.46
C ASP A 84 -16.08 1.75 -10.57
N VAL A 85 -15.67 0.78 -9.76
CA VAL A 85 -14.53 0.89 -8.85
C VAL A 85 -13.61 -0.31 -8.92
N GLY A 86 -12.33 -0.08 -8.69
CA GLY A 86 -11.34 -1.11 -8.47
C GLY A 86 -10.52 -0.80 -7.22
N GLY A 87 -9.86 -1.80 -6.68
CA GLY A 87 -8.99 -1.67 -5.53
C GLY A 87 -7.52 -1.65 -5.94
N LEU A 88 -6.74 -0.81 -5.29
CA LEU A 88 -5.29 -0.76 -5.42
C LEU A 88 -4.66 -0.99 -4.05
N LEU A 89 -3.81 -2.01 -3.96
CA LEU A 89 -3.00 -2.29 -2.77
C LEU A 89 -1.58 -1.76 -3.02
N THR A 90 -1.10 -0.92 -2.12
CA THR A 90 0.24 -0.33 -2.19
C THR A 90 0.86 -0.23 -0.80
N ASN A 91 2.08 0.24 -0.76
CA ASN A 91 2.80 0.58 0.48
C ASN A 91 2.86 -0.58 1.47
N VAL A 92 3.06 -1.79 0.96
CA VAL A 92 3.25 -2.99 1.79
C VAL A 92 4.71 -3.07 2.17
N VAL A 93 5.02 -2.81 3.42
CA VAL A 93 6.41 -2.74 3.89
C VAL A 93 6.50 -3.02 5.39
N THR A 94 7.59 -3.67 5.79
CA THR A 94 7.90 -3.98 7.20
C THR A 94 9.35 -3.60 7.47
N PHE A 95 9.62 -2.99 8.62
CA PHE A 95 11.00 -2.71 9.05
C PHE A 95 11.82 -4.00 9.14
N PRO A 96 13.12 -3.97 8.77
CA PRO A 96 13.95 -5.18 8.67
C PRO A 96 13.94 -6.06 9.93
N GLY A 97 13.93 -5.46 11.12
CA GLY A 97 13.94 -6.19 12.39
C GLY A 97 12.66 -6.96 12.69
N HIS A 98 11.61 -6.76 11.91
CA HIS A 98 10.29 -7.37 12.12
C HIS A 98 9.79 -8.16 10.92
N ARG A 99 10.66 -8.43 9.95
CA ARG A 99 10.35 -9.22 8.77
C ARG A 99 10.26 -10.71 9.07
N ARG A 100 9.56 -11.44 8.19
CA ARG A 100 9.40 -12.91 8.20
C ARG A 100 8.68 -13.47 9.43
N ILE A 101 7.89 -12.63 10.11
CA ILE A 101 7.04 -13.04 11.23
C ILE A 101 5.56 -12.70 11.00
N GLY A 102 5.18 -12.42 9.75
CA GLY A 102 3.79 -12.33 9.33
C GLY A 102 3.16 -10.94 9.36
N PHE A 103 3.90 -9.87 9.66
CA PHE A 103 3.32 -8.52 9.74
C PHE A 103 2.77 -8.02 8.41
N SER A 104 3.54 -8.14 7.31
CA SER A 104 3.08 -7.69 6.00
C SER A 104 1.82 -8.43 5.56
N GLU A 105 1.80 -9.75 5.73
CA GLU A 105 0.63 -10.57 5.41
C GLU A 105 -0.58 -10.15 6.22
N ALA A 106 -0.43 -9.95 7.53
CA ALA A 106 -1.52 -9.51 8.40
C ALA A 106 -2.05 -8.11 8.03
N CYS A 107 -1.16 -7.19 7.67
CA CYS A 107 -1.57 -5.86 7.19
C CYS A 107 -2.34 -5.95 5.86
N VAL A 108 -1.88 -6.78 4.93
CA VAL A 108 -2.57 -7.00 3.66
C VAL A 108 -3.94 -7.65 3.89
N GLU A 109 -4.02 -8.65 4.76
CA GLU A 109 -5.31 -9.27 5.12
C GLU A 109 -6.30 -8.25 5.70
N ALA A 110 -5.82 -7.34 6.55
CA ALA A 110 -6.64 -6.27 7.10
C ALA A 110 -7.19 -5.34 6.01
N VAL A 111 -6.35 -4.98 5.03
CA VAL A 111 -6.78 -4.16 3.88
C VAL A 111 -7.77 -4.91 3.00
N LEU A 112 -7.52 -6.19 2.71
CA LEU A 112 -8.46 -7.01 1.93
C LEU A 112 -9.81 -7.17 2.65
N GLY A 113 -9.79 -7.33 3.97
CA GLY A 113 -10.98 -7.34 4.80
C GLY A 113 -11.77 -6.04 4.68
N TRP A 114 -11.07 -4.91 4.75
CA TRP A 114 -11.68 -3.59 4.57
C TRP A 114 -12.32 -3.44 3.18
N PHE A 115 -11.62 -3.83 2.11
CA PHE A 115 -12.21 -3.82 0.77
C PHE A 115 -13.52 -4.62 0.72
N ARG A 116 -13.52 -5.80 1.33
CA ARG A 116 -14.67 -6.72 1.30
C ARG A 116 -15.86 -6.21 2.11
N GLU A 117 -15.60 -5.64 3.27
CA GLU A 117 -16.63 -5.29 4.24
C GLU A 117 -17.15 -3.87 4.10
N SER A 118 -16.32 -2.95 3.59
CA SER A 118 -16.59 -1.52 3.64
C SER A 118 -16.63 -0.84 2.26
N THR A 119 -16.45 -1.57 1.19
CA THR A 119 -16.42 -1.00 -0.18
C THR A 119 -17.15 -1.93 -1.16
N ASP A 120 -17.38 -1.42 -2.38
CA ASP A 120 -17.94 -2.19 -3.48
C ASP A 120 -16.86 -2.82 -4.39
N VAL A 121 -15.62 -2.81 -3.96
CA VAL A 121 -14.49 -3.35 -4.73
C VAL A 121 -14.59 -4.87 -4.82
N GLU A 122 -14.53 -5.39 -6.05
CA GLU A 122 -14.49 -6.82 -6.32
C GLU A 122 -13.12 -7.32 -6.75
N VAL A 123 -12.31 -6.44 -7.36
CA VAL A 123 -10.98 -6.79 -7.87
C VAL A 123 -9.94 -5.84 -7.28
N VAL A 124 -8.94 -6.40 -6.63
CA VAL A 124 -7.79 -5.65 -6.07
C VAL A 124 -6.55 -5.99 -6.87
N THR A 125 -5.82 -4.95 -7.30
CA THR A 125 -4.55 -5.09 -8.02
C THR A 125 -3.40 -4.58 -7.18
N LEU A 126 -2.20 -5.09 -7.45
CA LEU A 126 -0.94 -4.63 -6.87
C LEU A 126 0.20 -4.88 -7.84
N ASN A 127 1.31 -4.20 -7.62
CA ASN A 127 2.58 -4.47 -8.29
C ASN A 127 3.50 -5.18 -7.29
N ALA A 128 3.82 -6.44 -7.55
CA ALA A 128 4.63 -7.26 -6.66
C ALA A 128 6.10 -7.25 -7.10
N THR A 129 7.00 -7.15 -6.12
CA THR A 129 8.40 -7.51 -6.32
C THR A 129 8.53 -9.03 -6.35
N ALA A 130 9.62 -9.55 -6.94
CA ALA A 130 9.88 -10.99 -6.93
C ALA A 130 9.93 -11.57 -5.50
N GLU A 131 10.48 -10.82 -4.55
CA GLU A 131 10.55 -11.21 -3.15
C GLU A 131 9.17 -11.24 -2.47
N GLY A 132 8.29 -10.29 -2.80
CA GLY A 132 6.95 -10.20 -2.21
C GLY A 132 5.91 -11.12 -2.83
N ALA A 133 6.11 -11.57 -4.07
CA ALA A 133 5.14 -12.35 -4.81
C ALA A 133 4.63 -13.60 -4.07
N PRO A 134 5.47 -14.43 -3.41
CA PRO A 134 4.97 -15.60 -2.68
C PRO A 134 3.95 -15.28 -1.59
N THR A 135 4.09 -14.16 -0.89
CA THR A 135 3.13 -13.71 0.12
C THR A 135 1.78 -13.40 -0.52
N TYR A 136 1.78 -12.70 -1.64
CA TYR A 136 0.55 -12.33 -2.33
C TYR A 136 -0.14 -13.55 -2.93
N GLU A 137 0.62 -14.50 -3.48
CA GLU A 137 0.07 -15.75 -4.01
C GLU A 137 -0.65 -16.54 -2.92
N ARG A 138 -0.11 -16.61 -1.70
CA ARG A 138 -0.78 -17.25 -0.55
C ARG A 138 -2.11 -16.57 -0.21
N LEU A 139 -2.23 -15.30 -0.47
CA LEU A 139 -3.45 -14.52 -0.22
C LEU A 139 -4.45 -14.54 -1.39
N GLY A 140 -4.15 -15.31 -2.44
CA GLY A 140 -5.04 -15.50 -3.58
C GLY A 140 -4.78 -14.57 -4.77
N PHE A 141 -3.72 -13.76 -4.73
CA PHE A 141 -3.34 -12.97 -5.89
C PHE A 141 -2.70 -13.86 -6.96
N THR A 142 -3.02 -13.56 -8.21
CA THR A 142 -2.45 -14.23 -9.37
C THR A 142 -1.77 -13.22 -10.29
N PRO A 143 -0.68 -13.59 -10.98
CA PRO A 143 -0.04 -12.69 -11.94
C PRO A 143 -1.01 -12.24 -13.01
N SER A 144 -0.95 -10.94 -13.38
CA SER A 144 -1.73 -10.42 -14.49
C SER A 144 -1.16 -10.93 -15.82
N GLU A 145 -2.05 -11.26 -16.76
CA GLU A 145 -1.69 -11.61 -18.13
C GLU A 145 -1.11 -10.41 -18.89
N PHE A 146 -1.48 -9.18 -18.47
CA PHE A 146 -1.07 -7.94 -19.12
C PHE A 146 -0.25 -7.10 -18.15
N PRO A 147 1.11 -7.16 -18.21
CA PRO A 147 1.98 -6.42 -17.31
C PRO A 147 1.81 -4.91 -17.44
N GLU A 148 1.95 -4.22 -16.31
CA GLU A 148 1.98 -2.75 -16.30
C GLU A 148 3.15 -2.23 -17.13
N MET A 149 2.90 -1.17 -17.89
CA MET A 149 3.93 -0.41 -18.59
C MET A 149 3.87 1.04 -18.13
N ARG A 150 4.99 1.74 -18.14
CA ARG A 150 5.13 3.08 -17.61
C ARG A 150 5.80 4.01 -18.61
N VAL A 151 5.30 5.24 -18.68
CA VAL A 151 5.95 6.32 -19.42
C VAL A 151 5.98 7.57 -18.53
N ARG A 152 7.11 8.27 -18.52
CA ARG A 152 7.23 9.58 -17.88
C ARG A 152 6.95 10.67 -18.92
N LEU A 153 5.94 11.49 -18.64
CA LEU A 153 5.64 12.62 -19.52
C LEU A 153 6.60 13.77 -19.23
N THR A 154 7.25 14.28 -20.28
CA THR A 154 8.06 15.49 -20.19
C THR A 154 7.14 16.71 -20.31
N ARG A 155 7.43 17.75 -19.52
CA ARG A 155 6.69 19.03 -19.56
C ARG A 155 7.64 20.13 -19.99
N ASP A 156 7.26 20.88 -21.02
CA ASP A 156 8.03 22.07 -21.49
C ASP A 156 7.70 23.28 -20.62
#